data_f4fa5eb40573531bfe3cd98d2903d73c
#
_entry.id   f4fa5eb40573531bfe3cd98d2903d73c
#
_cell.length_a   1.000
_cell.length_b   1.000
_cell.length_c   1.000
_cell.angle_alpha   90.00
_cell.angle_beta   90.00
_cell.angle_gamma   90.00
#
_symmetry.space_group_name_H-M   'P 1'
#
loop_
_entity.id
_entity.type
_entity.pdbx_description
1 polymer ?
#
loop_
_entity_poly.entity_id
_entity_poly.type
_entity_poly.pdbx_seq_one_letter_code
_entity_poly.pdbx_strand_id
1 'polypeptide(L)'
;PIPEVTIEVGGSELCDNTNPDHCLLPFPSSAFLEIDSSTETGYRLNIEGGAIPDSGSAPSERFHMLDLKDGHSPSTQIFTTFTQTPNVTGLASQHNIEISLSPNHGTVLLNMDTGAIMEHWIEVSARSQEGESTLVHLRTLGGLDLDTQYAVAFRGLTDLNGDYIEAFSGFKALRDGQTTNSQVIE
;
A
#
# COMPACT_ATOMS: atom_id res chain seq x y z
N PRO A 1 -24.40 8.91 17.19
CA PRO A 1 -22.95 8.75 17.32
C PRO A 1 -22.57 7.43 16.64
N ILE A 2 -21.64 7.50 15.70
CA ILE A 2 -21.04 6.32 15.08
C ILE A 2 -20.20 5.66 16.17
N PRO A 3 -20.33 4.35 16.42
CA PRO A 3 -19.51 3.70 17.43
C PRO A 3 -18.02 3.81 17.04
N GLU A 4 -17.22 4.23 17.99
CA GLU A 4 -15.77 4.27 17.82
C GLU A 4 -15.24 2.83 17.69
N VAL A 5 -14.47 2.59 16.63
CA VAL A 5 -13.82 1.30 16.41
C VAL A 5 -12.43 1.36 17.01
N THR A 6 -12.16 0.52 17.98
CA THR A 6 -10.80 0.34 18.49
C THR A 6 -10.02 -0.49 17.47
N ILE A 7 -8.98 0.11 16.91
CA ILE A 7 -8.05 -0.60 16.03
C ILE A 7 -7.01 -1.24 16.93
N GLU A 8 -6.97 -2.56 16.94
CA GLU A 8 -5.87 -3.28 17.59
C GLU A 8 -4.62 -3.08 16.73
N VAL A 9 -3.65 -2.37 17.29
CA VAL A 9 -2.33 -2.21 16.69
C VAL A 9 -1.59 -3.53 16.87
N GLY A 10 -1.55 -4.33 15.81
CA GLY A 10 -0.87 -5.63 15.83
C GLY A 10 0.65 -5.46 15.88
N GLY A 11 1.26 -5.91 16.95
CA GLY A 11 2.62 -6.38 17.02
C GLY A 11 3.74 -5.37 17.25
N SER A 12 3.82 -4.27 16.58
CA SER A 12 4.91 -3.29 16.74
C SER A 12 4.39 -1.88 16.51
N GLU A 13 4.87 -0.92 17.26
CA GLU A 13 4.57 0.51 17.08
C GLU A 13 5.04 1.04 15.71
N LEU A 14 5.86 0.26 15.00
CA LEU A 14 6.47 0.59 13.72
C LEU A 14 5.77 -0.08 12.52
N CYS A 15 4.64 -0.73 12.72
CA CYS A 15 3.87 -1.34 11.64
C CYS A 15 2.89 -0.34 11.01
N ASP A 16 2.64 -0.49 9.71
CA ASP A 16 1.47 0.13 9.10
C ASP A 16 0.21 -0.61 9.58
N ASN A 17 -0.57 0.05 10.43
CA ASN A 17 -1.74 -0.54 11.07
C ASN A 17 -2.96 -0.65 10.16
N THR A 18 -2.85 -0.20 8.93
CA THR A 18 -3.95 -0.29 7.94
C THR A 18 -4.06 -1.68 7.34
N ASN A 19 -3.00 -2.51 7.43
CA ASN A 19 -2.99 -3.89 6.98
C ASN A 19 -2.44 -4.81 8.08
N PRO A 20 -3.29 -5.65 8.71
CA PRO A 20 -2.86 -6.53 9.80
C PRO A 20 -2.08 -7.77 9.35
N ASP A 21 -2.08 -8.10 8.03
CA ASP A 21 -1.44 -9.31 7.54
C ASP A 21 0.09 -9.22 7.57
N HIS A 22 0.61 -8.02 7.35
CA HIS A 22 2.03 -7.82 7.27
C HIS A 22 2.42 -6.38 7.60
N CYS A 23 3.38 -6.22 8.49
CA CYS A 23 3.82 -4.95 9.04
C CYS A 23 4.23 -3.90 7.99
N LEU A 24 4.82 -4.33 6.86
CA LEU A 24 5.24 -3.45 5.77
C LEU A 24 4.15 -3.15 4.74
N LEU A 25 2.95 -3.69 4.88
CA LEU A 25 1.91 -3.51 3.87
C LEU A 25 0.85 -2.47 4.30
N PRO A 26 0.34 -1.71 3.36
CA PRO A 26 0.69 -1.61 1.94
C PRO A 26 2.10 -1.05 1.72
N PHE A 27 2.76 -1.42 0.63
CA PHE A 27 4.10 -0.92 0.31
C PHE A 27 4.12 -0.30 -1.11
N PRO A 28 4.79 0.85 -1.31
CA PRO A 28 5.34 1.74 -0.30
C PRO A 28 4.25 2.45 0.52
N SER A 29 4.59 2.86 1.74
CA SER A 29 3.65 3.57 2.62
C SER A 29 4.34 4.77 3.26
N SER A 30 3.60 5.87 3.39
CA SER A 30 4.06 7.06 4.11
C SER A 30 4.18 6.83 5.63
N ALA A 31 3.59 5.76 6.17
CA ALA A 31 3.76 5.37 7.57
C ALA A 31 5.23 5.10 7.96
N PHE A 32 6.09 4.87 6.97
CA PHE A 32 7.54 4.67 7.17
C PHE A 32 8.37 5.89 6.79
N LEU A 33 7.78 7.08 6.67
CA LEU A 33 8.49 8.32 6.40
C LEU A 33 8.54 9.17 7.68
N GLU A 34 9.72 9.65 8.02
CA GLU A 34 9.94 10.66 9.04
C GLU A 34 10.34 11.99 8.42
N ILE A 35 9.96 13.10 9.06
CA ILE A 35 10.35 14.44 8.61
C ILE A 35 11.85 14.61 8.87
N ASP A 36 12.60 14.89 7.81
CA ASP A 36 14.04 15.19 7.88
C ASP A 36 14.38 16.35 6.93
N SER A 37 14.49 17.56 7.49
CA SER A 37 14.83 18.77 6.73
C SER A 37 16.24 18.79 6.16
N SER A 38 17.06 17.79 6.44
CA SER A 38 18.41 17.66 5.88
C SER A 38 18.42 16.96 4.52
N THR A 39 17.32 16.35 4.12
CA THR A 39 17.16 15.67 2.82
C THR A 39 16.53 16.59 1.78
N GLU A 40 16.65 16.22 0.52
CA GLU A 40 16.11 16.99 -0.60
C GLU A 40 14.57 16.95 -0.62
N THR A 41 13.96 15.82 -0.27
CA THR A 41 12.51 15.65 -0.22
C THR A 41 11.88 16.15 1.08
N GLY A 42 12.67 16.46 2.11
CA GLY A 42 12.18 16.79 3.46
C GLY A 42 11.77 15.57 4.30
N TYR A 43 12.01 14.36 3.80
CA TYR A 43 11.66 13.11 4.46
C TYR A 43 12.83 12.13 4.47
N ARG A 44 12.73 11.14 5.35
CA ARG A 44 13.64 9.99 5.41
C ARG A 44 12.83 8.72 5.68
N LEU A 45 13.21 7.63 5.03
CA LEU A 45 12.66 6.32 5.35
C LEU A 45 13.14 5.89 6.73
N ASN A 46 12.22 5.40 7.55
CA ASN A 46 12.50 4.75 8.81
C ASN A 46 11.75 3.41 8.85
N ILE A 47 12.41 2.36 8.36
CA ILE A 47 11.87 0.99 8.38
C ILE A 47 12.66 0.22 9.42
N GLU A 48 12.26 0.31 10.67
CA GLU A 48 12.94 -0.36 11.76
C GLU A 48 12.57 -1.85 11.91
N GLY A 49 13.40 -2.57 12.67
CA GLY A 49 13.47 -4.02 12.77
C GLY A 49 12.16 -4.79 13.03
N GLY A 50 11.11 -4.14 13.57
CA GLY A 50 9.81 -4.80 13.76
C GLY A 50 8.99 -4.96 12.49
N ALA A 51 9.18 -4.07 11.53
CA ALA A 51 8.47 -4.06 10.26
C ALA A 51 9.05 -5.06 9.25
N ILE A 52 10.27 -5.51 9.46
CA ILE A 52 10.99 -6.35 8.53
C ILE A 52 10.79 -7.82 8.92
N PRO A 53 10.35 -8.69 8.01
CA PRO A 53 10.24 -10.11 8.29
C PRO A 53 11.57 -10.70 8.70
N ASP A 54 11.59 -11.43 9.80
CA ASP A 54 12.77 -12.20 10.19
C ASP A 54 12.99 -13.33 9.19
N SER A 55 13.93 -13.16 8.28
CA SER A 55 14.30 -14.17 7.30
C SER A 55 15.24 -15.23 7.88
N GLY A 56 15.56 -15.17 9.17
CA GLY A 56 16.43 -16.12 9.85
C GLY A 56 17.90 -16.14 9.37
N SER A 57 18.25 -15.41 8.34
CA SER A 57 19.57 -15.46 7.72
C SER A 57 20.09 -14.13 7.16
N ALA A 58 19.31 -13.07 7.20
CA ALA A 58 19.78 -11.77 6.74
C ALA A 58 20.06 -10.86 7.93
N PRO A 59 21.28 -10.32 8.04
CA PRO A 59 21.55 -9.31 9.06
C PRO A 59 20.63 -8.12 8.87
N SER A 60 20.10 -7.59 9.96
CA SER A 60 19.38 -6.32 10.03
C SER A 60 20.13 -5.15 9.35
N GLU A 61 21.43 -5.27 9.23
CA GLU A 61 22.31 -4.30 8.56
C GLU A 61 21.95 -4.00 7.09
N ARG A 62 21.30 -4.92 6.37
CA ARG A 62 20.88 -4.66 4.99
C ARG A 62 19.76 -3.65 4.87
N PHE A 63 18.97 -3.50 5.90
CA PHE A 63 17.81 -2.61 5.92
C PHE A 63 18.18 -1.20 6.34
N HIS A 64 19.26 -1.00 7.10
CA HIS A 64 19.84 0.32 7.35
C HIS A 64 20.18 1.10 6.08
N MET A 65 20.37 0.41 4.95
CA MET A 65 20.57 1.10 3.68
C MET A 65 19.27 1.73 3.12
N LEU A 66 18.12 1.24 3.54
CA LEU A 66 16.83 1.88 3.21
C LEU A 66 16.64 3.15 4.03
N ASP A 67 17.04 3.15 5.29
CA ASP A 67 16.94 4.32 6.18
C ASP A 67 17.84 5.48 5.76
N LEU A 68 18.76 5.26 4.80
CA LEU A 68 19.55 6.32 4.18
C LEU A 68 18.80 7.01 3.01
N LYS A 69 17.62 6.50 2.63
CA LYS A 69 16.84 7.03 1.52
C LYS A 69 15.88 8.13 1.99
N ASP A 70 15.69 9.09 1.14
CA ASP A 70 14.77 10.22 1.34
C ASP A 70 13.41 10.02 0.65
N GLY A 71 13.12 8.79 0.26
CA GLY A 71 11.89 8.37 -0.40
C GLY A 71 12.04 7.01 -1.07
N HIS A 72 11.05 6.66 -1.84
CA HIS A 72 11.00 5.41 -2.61
C HIS A 72 11.50 5.62 -4.04
N SER A 73 12.03 4.57 -4.65
CA SER A 73 12.44 4.63 -6.05
C SER A 73 11.24 4.89 -6.97
N PRO A 74 11.39 5.70 -8.04
CA PRO A 74 10.36 5.86 -9.07
C PRO A 74 9.90 4.56 -9.73
N SER A 75 10.70 3.52 -9.64
CA SER A 75 10.41 2.18 -10.16
C SER A 75 10.10 1.17 -9.05
N THR A 76 9.77 1.65 -7.85
CA THR A 76 9.43 0.75 -6.75
C THR A 76 8.17 -0.04 -7.08
N GLN A 77 8.10 -1.27 -6.59
CA GLN A 77 6.89 -2.07 -6.71
C GLN A 77 5.88 -1.63 -5.68
N ILE A 78 4.64 -1.48 -6.12
CA ILE A 78 3.50 -1.15 -5.26
C ILE A 78 2.74 -2.44 -5.03
N PHE A 79 2.51 -2.81 -3.77
CA PHE A 79 1.78 -4.04 -3.45
C PHE A 79 1.09 -3.98 -2.09
N THR A 80 0.02 -4.75 -1.99
CA THR A 80 -0.77 -4.93 -0.77
C THR A 80 -1.39 -6.32 -0.76
N THR A 81 -2.03 -6.70 0.32
CA THR A 81 -2.80 -7.94 0.42
C THR A 81 -4.30 -7.67 0.51
N PHE A 82 -5.06 -8.67 0.11
CA PHE A 82 -6.51 -8.74 0.30
C PHE A 82 -6.87 -10.07 0.95
N THR A 83 -7.93 -10.07 1.74
CA THR A 83 -8.44 -11.28 2.42
C THR A 83 -8.92 -12.35 1.45
N GLN A 84 -9.27 -11.96 0.22
CA GLN A 84 -9.71 -12.87 -0.86
C GLN A 84 -8.98 -12.51 -2.14
N THR A 85 -8.92 -13.45 -3.07
CA THR A 85 -8.35 -13.22 -4.39
C THR A 85 -9.23 -12.29 -5.21
N PRO A 86 -8.75 -11.10 -5.59
CA PRO A 86 -9.54 -10.19 -6.41
C PRO A 86 -9.78 -10.75 -7.82
N ASN A 87 -11.00 -10.55 -8.29
CA ASN A 87 -11.32 -10.76 -9.70
C ASN A 87 -10.75 -9.60 -10.53
N VAL A 88 -9.69 -9.86 -11.26
CA VAL A 88 -9.02 -8.86 -12.10
C VAL A 88 -9.62 -8.74 -13.49
N THR A 89 -10.70 -9.49 -13.79
CA THR A 89 -11.37 -9.40 -15.08
C THR A 89 -11.96 -7.99 -15.27
N GLY A 90 -11.58 -7.34 -16.35
CA GLY A 90 -12.02 -5.96 -16.65
C GLY A 90 -11.18 -4.87 -15.99
N LEU A 91 -10.18 -5.22 -15.20
CA LEU A 91 -9.16 -4.28 -14.73
C LEU A 91 -8.00 -4.20 -15.74
N ALA A 92 -7.21 -3.15 -15.64
CA ALA A 92 -6.06 -2.96 -16.50
C ALA A 92 -5.04 -4.09 -16.31
N SER A 93 -4.54 -4.56 -17.43
CA SER A 93 -3.47 -5.56 -17.56
C SER A 93 -2.35 -4.99 -18.41
N GLN A 94 -1.23 -5.68 -18.49
CA GLN A 94 -0.13 -5.28 -19.39
C GLN A 94 -0.52 -5.21 -20.88
N HIS A 95 -1.70 -5.70 -21.26
CA HIS A 95 -2.18 -5.72 -22.66
C HIS A 95 -3.20 -4.62 -22.96
N ASN A 96 -3.71 -3.91 -21.95
CA ASN A 96 -4.75 -2.87 -22.09
C ASN A 96 -4.59 -1.81 -20.98
N ILE A 97 -3.36 -1.33 -20.78
CA ILE A 97 -2.98 -0.43 -19.69
C ILE A 97 -3.82 0.86 -19.73
N GLU A 98 -4.15 1.35 -20.90
CA GLU A 98 -4.89 2.60 -21.12
C GLU A 98 -6.24 2.67 -20.42
N ILE A 99 -6.88 1.53 -20.12
CA ILE A 99 -8.15 1.53 -19.38
C ILE A 99 -7.99 1.99 -17.93
N SER A 100 -6.77 1.91 -17.38
CA SER A 100 -6.47 2.41 -16.01
C SER A 100 -6.68 3.91 -15.87
N LEU A 101 -6.62 4.66 -16.96
CA LEU A 101 -6.83 6.11 -16.97
C LEU A 101 -8.32 6.50 -16.81
N SER A 102 -9.23 5.54 -16.88
CA SER A 102 -10.65 5.81 -16.66
C SER A 102 -10.92 6.27 -15.24
N PRO A 103 -11.64 7.38 -15.03
CA PRO A 103 -12.02 7.84 -13.69
C PRO A 103 -12.83 6.83 -12.88
N ASN A 104 -13.46 5.86 -13.55
CA ASN A 104 -14.27 4.82 -12.94
C ASN A 104 -13.53 3.46 -12.81
N HIS A 105 -12.24 3.41 -13.13
CA HIS A 105 -11.47 2.18 -12.99
C HIS A 105 -11.38 1.72 -11.53
N GLY A 106 -11.40 0.42 -11.30
CA GLY A 106 -11.37 -0.18 -9.95
C GLY A 106 -10.05 0.03 -9.19
N THR A 107 -8.99 0.40 -9.90
CA THR A 107 -7.70 0.79 -9.29
C THR A 107 -7.30 2.17 -9.79
N VAL A 108 -6.65 2.94 -8.94
CA VAL A 108 -6.19 4.30 -9.25
C VAL A 108 -4.76 4.47 -8.73
N LEU A 109 -3.91 5.03 -9.56
CA LEU A 109 -2.62 5.59 -9.16
C LEU A 109 -2.67 7.08 -9.52
N LEU A 110 -2.65 7.92 -8.50
CA LEU A 110 -2.87 9.36 -8.61
C LEU A 110 -1.59 10.12 -8.28
N ASN A 111 -1.14 10.98 -9.20
CA ASN A 111 -0.16 12.01 -8.88
C ASN A 111 -0.85 13.08 -8.04
N MET A 112 -0.42 13.25 -6.79
CA MET A 112 -1.07 14.16 -5.83
C MET A 112 -0.83 15.63 -6.12
N ASP A 113 0.26 15.95 -6.82
CA ASP A 113 0.60 17.34 -7.13
C ASP A 113 -0.22 17.87 -8.31
N THR A 114 -0.48 17.01 -9.29
CA THR A 114 -1.17 17.40 -10.53
C THR A 114 -2.62 16.95 -10.58
N GLY A 115 -3.01 15.96 -9.79
CA GLY A 115 -4.30 15.28 -9.89
C GLY A 115 -4.42 14.34 -11.08
N ALA A 116 -3.33 14.05 -11.78
CA ALA A 116 -3.34 13.15 -12.94
C ALA A 116 -3.38 11.69 -12.51
N ILE A 117 -4.21 10.90 -13.21
CA ILE A 117 -4.20 9.44 -13.08
C ILE A 117 -3.06 8.91 -13.93
N MET A 118 -2.24 8.03 -13.35
CA MET A 118 -1.09 7.43 -14.00
C MET A 118 -1.44 6.06 -14.58
N GLU A 119 -0.84 5.73 -15.72
CA GLU A 119 -0.97 4.42 -16.36
C GLU A 119 -0.39 3.30 -15.49
N HIS A 120 -1.21 2.31 -15.21
CA HIS A 120 -0.83 1.18 -14.37
C HIS A 120 -1.64 -0.06 -14.71
N TRP A 121 -1.20 -1.22 -14.22
CA TRP A 121 -1.99 -2.45 -14.25
C TRP A 121 -1.81 -3.22 -12.95
N ILE A 122 -2.66 -4.20 -12.71
CA ILE A 122 -2.56 -5.04 -11.53
C ILE A 122 -2.26 -6.50 -11.89
N GLU A 123 -1.56 -7.16 -10.98
CA GLU A 123 -1.23 -8.57 -11.06
C GLU A 123 -1.49 -9.24 -9.70
N VAL A 124 -2.19 -10.34 -9.72
CA VAL A 124 -2.32 -11.22 -8.55
C VAL A 124 -1.10 -12.11 -8.46
N SER A 125 -0.50 -12.20 -7.29
CA SER A 125 0.67 -13.05 -7.07
C SER A 125 0.31 -14.53 -7.29
N ALA A 126 1.08 -15.21 -8.13
CA ALA A 126 0.95 -16.64 -8.35
C ALA A 126 1.36 -17.50 -7.12
N ARG A 127 1.92 -16.86 -6.08
CA ARG A 127 2.32 -17.54 -4.83
C ARG A 127 1.26 -17.49 -3.75
N SER A 128 0.15 -16.79 -3.98
CA SER A 128 -0.98 -16.77 -3.04
C SER A 128 -1.55 -18.17 -2.90
N GLN A 129 -1.72 -18.62 -1.67
CA GLN A 129 -2.24 -19.95 -1.34
C GLN A 129 -3.72 -19.84 -0.93
N GLU A 130 -4.47 -20.88 -1.16
CA GLU A 130 -5.87 -20.95 -0.74
C GLU A 130 -5.95 -20.85 0.80
N GLY A 131 -6.80 -19.94 1.29
CA GLY A 131 -6.96 -19.70 2.73
C GLY A 131 -5.99 -18.68 3.32
N GLU A 132 -5.06 -18.15 2.53
CA GLU A 132 -4.18 -17.05 2.91
C GLU A 132 -4.59 -15.75 2.20
N SER A 133 -4.14 -14.63 2.74
CA SER A 133 -4.33 -13.34 2.07
C SER A 133 -3.61 -13.30 0.73
N THR A 134 -4.27 -12.74 -0.26
CA THR A 134 -3.75 -12.67 -1.62
C THR A 134 -2.93 -11.42 -1.83
N LEU A 135 -1.67 -11.58 -2.21
CA LEU A 135 -0.80 -10.47 -2.58
C LEU A 135 -1.13 -9.97 -3.99
N VAL A 136 -1.32 -8.66 -4.10
CA VAL A 136 -1.60 -7.97 -5.36
C VAL A 136 -0.53 -6.91 -5.61
N HIS A 137 -0.01 -6.88 -6.81
CA HIS A 137 0.93 -5.88 -7.30
C HIS A 137 0.19 -4.87 -8.19
N LEU A 138 0.44 -3.59 -7.95
CA LEU A 138 0.13 -2.53 -8.90
C LEU A 138 1.45 -2.12 -9.56
N ARG A 139 1.48 -2.19 -10.88
CA ARG A 139 2.67 -1.89 -11.67
C ARG A 139 2.45 -0.66 -12.53
N THR A 140 3.47 0.15 -12.66
CA THR A 140 3.47 1.36 -13.48
C THR A 140 4.06 1.08 -14.85
N LEU A 141 3.55 1.73 -15.89
CA LEU A 141 4.10 1.60 -17.26
C LEU A 141 5.50 2.17 -17.38
N GLY A 142 5.79 3.20 -16.63
CA GLY A 142 7.11 3.87 -16.59
C GLY A 142 7.52 4.20 -15.17
N GLY A 143 8.66 4.87 -15.02
CA GLY A 143 9.07 5.47 -13.76
C GLY A 143 8.09 6.57 -13.35
N LEU A 144 7.84 6.69 -12.06
CA LEU A 144 7.13 7.82 -11.48
C LEU A 144 8.05 9.05 -11.44
N ASP A 145 7.47 10.23 -11.33
CA ASP A 145 8.24 11.47 -11.21
C ASP A 145 9.00 11.50 -9.87
N LEU A 146 10.16 12.13 -9.89
CA LEU A 146 10.93 12.38 -8.68
C LEU A 146 10.25 13.47 -7.84
N ASP A 147 10.53 13.46 -6.55
CA ASP A 147 10.03 14.46 -5.59
C ASP A 147 8.52 14.71 -5.71
N THR A 148 7.76 13.63 -5.87
CA THR A 148 6.32 13.65 -6.14
C THR A 148 5.60 12.66 -5.23
N GLN A 149 4.49 13.10 -4.66
CA GLN A 149 3.62 12.23 -3.87
C GLN A 149 2.58 11.53 -4.75
N TYR A 150 2.37 10.27 -4.47
CA TYR A 150 1.37 9.45 -5.17
C TYR A 150 0.40 8.82 -4.18
N ALA A 151 -0.85 8.69 -4.59
CA ALA A 151 -1.84 7.91 -3.86
C ALA A 151 -2.30 6.72 -4.69
N VAL A 152 -2.48 5.59 -4.02
CA VAL A 152 -3.04 4.37 -4.62
C VAL A 152 -4.39 4.09 -3.99
N ALA A 153 -5.38 3.78 -4.82
CA ALA A 153 -6.69 3.36 -4.35
C ALA A 153 -7.17 2.10 -5.07
N PHE A 154 -7.80 1.24 -4.30
CA PHE A 154 -8.57 0.09 -4.76
C PHE A 154 -10.02 0.29 -4.36
N ARG A 155 -10.95 0.14 -5.29
CA ARG A 155 -12.36 0.42 -5.04
C ARG A 155 -13.27 -0.55 -5.79
N GLY A 156 -14.32 -1.00 -5.10
CA GLY A 156 -15.32 -1.86 -5.71
C GLY A 156 -14.78 -3.20 -6.19
N LEU A 157 -13.66 -3.69 -5.63
CA LEU A 157 -13.12 -4.98 -5.99
C LEU A 157 -14.05 -6.08 -5.51
N THR A 158 -14.23 -7.09 -6.35
CA THR A 158 -14.94 -8.31 -6.00
C THR A 158 -13.98 -9.50 -6.01
N ASP A 159 -14.34 -10.54 -5.29
CA ASP A 159 -13.66 -11.83 -5.36
C ASP A 159 -14.06 -12.61 -6.65
N LEU A 160 -13.56 -13.83 -6.77
CA LEU A 160 -13.86 -14.70 -7.91
C LEU A 160 -15.33 -15.17 -7.96
N ASN A 161 -16.08 -15.03 -6.87
CA ASN A 161 -17.51 -15.37 -6.79
C ASN A 161 -18.40 -14.15 -7.11
N GLY A 162 -17.81 -12.96 -7.16
CA GLY A 162 -18.50 -11.69 -7.39
C GLY A 162 -18.91 -10.97 -6.10
N ASP A 163 -18.50 -11.47 -4.94
CA ASP A 163 -18.74 -10.82 -3.66
C ASP A 163 -17.72 -9.69 -3.42
N TYR A 164 -18.16 -8.57 -2.81
CA TYR A 164 -17.27 -7.46 -2.51
C TYR A 164 -16.20 -7.85 -1.51
N ILE A 165 -14.97 -7.48 -1.80
CA ILE A 165 -13.85 -7.63 -0.88
C ILE A 165 -13.88 -6.47 0.11
N GLU A 166 -14.13 -6.78 1.37
CA GLU A 166 -14.12 -5.79 2.44
C GLU A 166 -12.68 -5.34 2.74
N ALA A 167 -12.54 -4.05 3.03
CA ALA A 167 -11.28 -3.51 3.51
C ALA A 167 -10.97 -4.03 4.92
N PHE A 168 -9.69 -4.14 5.25
CA PHE A 168 -9.27 -4.42 6.62
C PHE A 168 -9.86 -3.43 7.61
N SER A 169 -10.19 -3.89 8.80
CA SER A 169 -10.93 -3.12 9.81
C SER A 169 -10.25 -1.80 10.18
N GLY A 170 -8.92 -1.80 10.29
CA GLY A 170 -8.13 -0.61 10.57
C GLY A 170 -8.25 0.43 9.47
N PHE A 171 -7.99 0.05 8.23
CA PHE A 171 -8.15 0.94 7.09
C PHE A 171 -9.60 1.42 6.92
N LYS A 172 -10.58 0.53 7.09
CA LYS A 172 -12.01 0.86 7.01
C LYS A 172 -12.40 1.92 8.03
N ALA A 173 -11.96 1.76 9.29
CA ALA A 173 -12.24 2.71 10.35
C ALA A 173 -11.63 4.10 10.07
N LEU A 174 -10.38 4.12 9.55
CA LEU A 174 -9.71 5.35 9.15
C LEU A 174 -10.43 6.02 7.98
N ARG A 175 -10.68 5.29 6.91
CA ARG A 175 -11.39 5.78 5.70
C ARG A 175 -12.77 6.36 6.02
N ASP A 176 -13.52 5.70 6.91
CA ASP A 176 -14.89 6.06 7.25
C ASP A 176 -14.97 7.06 8.42
N GLY A 177 -13.82 7.55 8.92
CA GLY A 177 -13.74 8.49 10.03
C GLY A 177 -14.28 7.93 11.35
N GLN A 178 -14.16 6.63 11.57
CA GLN A 178 -14.68 5.91 12.73
C GLN A 178 -13.65 5.73 13.84
N THR A 179 -12.47 6.28 13.69
CA THR A 179 -11.41 6.20 14.71
C THR A 179 -10.90 7.59 15.06
N THR A 180 -10.63 7.80 16.36
CA THR A 180 -9.92 8.96 16.90
C THR A 180 -8.52 8.58 17.38
N ASN A 181 -8.08 7.37 17.13
CA ASN A 181 -6.75 6.91 17.52
C ASN A 181 -5.68 7.66 16.74
N SER A 182 -4.95 8.55 17.43
CA SER A 182 -3.88 9.38 16.83
C SER A 182 -2.77 8.55 16.19
N GLN A 183 -2.48 7.37 16.70
CA GLN A 183 -1.47 6.46 16.11
C GLN A 183 -1.85 5.93 14.73
N VAL A 184 -3.08 6.14 14.30
CA VAL A 184 -3.57 5.70 12.98
C VAL A 184 -3.83 6.88 12.05
N ILE A 185 -3.96 8.09 12.61
CA ILE A 185 -4.31 9.30 11.86
C ILE A 185 -3.06 10.12 11.50
N GLU A 186 -1.98 10.00 12.26
CA GLU A 186 -0.68 10.62 12.00
C GLU A 186 0.14 9.84 10.97
#